data_6530a47dfce304cf4becfc6c693c012d
#
_entry.id   6530a47dfce304cf4becfc6c693c012d
#
_cell.length_a   1.000
_cell.length_b   1.000
_cell.length_c   1.000
_cell.angle_alpha   90.00
_cell.angle_beta   90.00
_cell.angle_gamma   90.00
#
_symmetry.space_group_name_H-M   'P 1'
#
loop_
_entity.id
_entity.type
_entity.pdbx_description
1 polymer ?
#
loop_
_entity_poly.entity_id
_entity_poly.type
_entity_poly.pdbx_seq_one_letter_code
_entity_poly.pdbx_strand_id
1 'polypeptide(L)'
;LKNIVKVQTVAGYRDELFLTDELEKNGDVYIATEDGSAGTKGNVLNAICERGLEAEVIFACGPTPMLRALKEYAAEKNITCWISMEERMACGIGACLGCVCKSKEIDAHSLVHNKRVCKDGPVFLSTEVEL
;
A
#
# COMPACT_ATOMS: atom_id res chain seq x y z
N LEU A 1 -2.43 -17.94 1.29
CA LEU A 1 -1.76 -17.37 2.48
C LEU A 1 -2.47 -17.73 3.78
N LYS A 2 -3.81 -17.66 3.86
CA LYS A 2 -4.59 -17.89 5.11
C LYS A 2 -4.33 -19.23 5.82
N ASN A 3 -3.83 -20.23 5.12
CA ASN A 3 -3.50 -21.55 5.69
C ASN A 3 -2.05 -21.64 6.21
N ILE A 4 -1.25 -20.59 6.01
CA ILE A 4 0.17 -20.55 6.35
C ILE A 4 0.45 -19.44 7.37
N VAL A 5 -0.21 -18.29 7.23
CA VAL A 5 -0.04 -17.11 8.07
C VAL A 5 -1.39 -16.52 8.46
N LYS A 6 -1.44 -15.81 9.58
CA LYS A 6 -2.60 -15.00 9.94
C LYS A 6 -2.68 -13.81 8.98
N VAL A 7 -3.80 -13.72 8.24
CA VAL A 7 -4.07 -12.62 7.32
C VAL A 7 -5.07 -11.67 7.96
N GLN A 8 -4.72 -10.39 7.98
CA GLN A 8 -5.57 -9.28 8.42
C GLN A 8 -5.69 -8.30 7.25
N THR A 9 -6.89 -8.02 6.81
CA THR A 9 -7.16 -7.06 5.75
C THR A 9 -7.79 -5.81 6.35
N VAL A 10 -7.18 -4.66 6.11
CA VAL A 10 -7.75 -3.36 6.48
C VAL A 10 -8.16 -2.65 5.20
N ALA A 11 -9.45 -2.52 4.97
CA ALA A 11 -10.01 -1.91 3.78
C ALA A 11 -10.59 -0.54 4.08
N GLY A 12 -10.09 0.48 3.36
CA GLY A 12 -10.55 1.86 3.47
C GLY A 12 -11.51 2.21 2.35
N TYR A 13 -12.67 2.74 2.70
CA TYR A 13 -13.71 3.20 1.78
C TYR A 13 -14.07 4.65 2.07
N ARG A 14 -14.65 5.32 1.08
CA ARG A 14 -15.22 6.63 1.30
C ARG A 14 -16.56 6.50 2.03
N ASP A 15 -17.48 5.74 1.46
CA ASP A 15 -18.87 5.56 1.93
C ASP A 15 -19.44 4.19 1.53
N GLU A 16 -19.22 3.70 0.32
CA GLU A 16 -19.81 2.48 -0.22
C GLU A 16 -18.85 1.29 -0.13
N LEU A 17 -19.31 0.19 0.47
CA LEU A 17 -18.52 -1.03 0.66
C LEU A 17 -18.63 -1.96 -0.55
N PHE A 18 -17.52 -2.59 -0.94
CA PHE A 18 -17.46 -3.61 -2.00
C PHE A 18 -16.37 -4.64 -1.69
N LEU A 19 -16.48 -5.84 -2.24
CA LEU A 19 -15.54 -6.97 -2.10
C LEU A 19 -15.32 -7.45 -0.65
N THR A 20 -16.11 -7.03 0.31
CA THR A 20 -15.96 -7.43 1.73
C THR A 20 -16.08 -8.93 1.93
N ASP A 21 -17.06 -9.59 1.30
CA ASP A 21 -17.28 -11.03 1.39
C ASP A 21 -16.12 -11.85 0.80
N GLU A 22 -15.49 -11.34 -0.27
CA GLU A 22 -14.31 -11.96 -0.87
C GLU A 22 -13.08 -11.84 0.03
N LEU A 23 -12.91 -10.70 0.68
CA LEU A 23 -11.82 -10.46 1.61
C LEU A 23 -11.96 -11.34 2.86
N GLU A 24 -13.17 -11.48 3.42
CA GLU A 24 -13.46 -12.32 4.58
C GLU A 24 -13.14 -13.80 4.38
N LYS A 25 -13.23 -14.30 3.15
CA LYS A 25 -12.81 -15.67 2.81
C LYS A 25 -11.32 -15.91 3.03
N ASN A 26 -10.51 -14.85 3.08
CA ASN A 26 -9.05 -14.93 3.13
C ASN A 26 -8.45 -14.60 4.50
N GLY A 27 -9.22 -14.08 5.43
CA GLY A 27 -8.76 -13.71 6.78
C GLY A 27 -9.68 -12.72 7.46
N ASP A 28 -9.23 -12.15 8.58
CA ASP A 28 -9.97 -11.13 9.29
C ASP A 28 -10.04 -9.84 8.51
N VAL A 29 -11.21 -9.21 8.40
CA VAL A 29 -11.42 -7.95 7.69
C VAL A 29 -11.81 -6.84 8.65
N TYR A 30 -11.12 -5.73 8.55
CA TYR A 30 -11.37 -4.50 9.30
C TYR A 30 -11.67 -3.38 8.31
N ILE A 31 -12.76 -2.67 8.55
CA ILE A 31 -13.27 -1.63 7.66
C ILE A 31 -13.04 -0.27 8.27
N ALA A 32 -12.58 0.66 7.46
CA ALA A 32 -12.54 2.09 7.75
C ALA A 32 -13.35 2.85 6.70
N THR A 33 -14.20 3.78 7.13
CA THR A 33 -14.94 4.67 6.24
C THR A 33 -14.72 6.13 6.64
N GLU A 34 -14.60 7.00 5.64
CA GLU A 34 -14.36 8.43 5.89
C GLU A 34 -15.52 9.07 6.68
N ASP A 35 -16.75 8.71 6.36
CA ASP A 35 -17.96 9.22 7.01
C ASP A 35 -18.31 8.50 8.32
N GLY A 36 -17.74 7.31 8.57
CA GLY A 36 -18.05 6.47 9.73
C GLY A 36 -19.32 5.65 9.60
N SER A 37 -19.84 5.46 8.39
CA SER A 37 -21.04 4.67 8.12
C SER A 37 -20.85 3.17 8.41
N ALA A 38 -19.63 2.68 8.34
CA ALA A 38 -19.28 1.31 8.68
C ALA A 38 -17.86 1.22 9.25
N GLY A 39 -17.64 0.32 10.20
CA GLY A 39 -16.33 0.08 10.81
C GLY A 39 -15.79 1.29 11.57
N THR A 40 -14.49 1.53 11.47
CA THR A 40 -13.81 2.66 12.09
C THR A 40 -13.97 3.92 11.24
N LYS A 41 -14.35 5.02 11.85
CA LYS A 41 -14.40 6.33 11.18
C LYS A 41 -12.99 6.84 10.92
N GLY A 42 -12.71 7.16 9.65
CA GLY A 42 -11.42 7.72 9.22
C GLY A 42 -10.72 6.86 8.17
N ASN A 43 -9.41 6.80 8.23
CA ASN A 43 -8.57 6.07 7.29
C ASN A 43 -8.11 4.70 7.85
N VAL A 44 -7.37 3.95 7.04
CA VAL A 44 -6.87 2.61 7.42
C VAL A 44 -5.97 2.63 8.66
N LEU A 45 -5.18 3.68 8.89
CA LEU A 45 -4.37 3.82 10.11
C LEU A 45 -5.22 3.99 11.37
N ASN A 46 -6.33 4.73 11.26
CA ASN A 46 -7.27 4.86 12.37
C ASN A 46 -7.81 3.48 12.76
N ALA A 47 -8.16 2.64 11.79
CA ALA A 47 -8.63 1.27 12.05
C ALA A 47 -7.52 0.39 12.65
N ILE A 48 -6.29 0.48 12.16
CA ILE A 48 -5.15 -0.27 12.71
C ILE A 48 -4.92 0.10 14.17
N CYS A 49 -4.90 1.38 14.51
CA CYS A 49 -4.67 1.88 15.86
C CYS A 49 -5.84 1.57 16.80
N GLU A 50 -7.09 1.81 16.36
CA GLU A 50 -8.30 1.57 17.18
C GLU A 50 -8.47 0.10 17.52
N ARG A 51 -8.17 -0.79 16.57
CA ARG A 51 -8.27 -2.25 16.74
C ARG A 51 -7.02 -2.87 17.35
N GLY A 52 -5.94 -2.11 17.56
CA GLY A 52 -4.69 -2.62 18.10
C GLY A 52 -4.08 -3.71 17.23
N LEU A 53 -4.15 -3.55 15.90
CA LEU A 53 -3.67 -4.57 14.97
C LEU A 53 -2.15 -4.59 14.95
N GLU A 54 -1.59 -5.79 15.00
CA GLU A 54 -0.16 -6.04 14.90
C GLU A 54 0.14 -6.85 13.66
N ALA A 55 1.24 -6.54 12.99
CA ALA A 55 1.70 -7.25 11.80
C ALA A 55 3.22 -7.30 11.75
N GLU A 56 3.76 -8.38 11.21
CA GLU A 56 5.19 -8.51 10.91
C GLU A 56 5.52 -7.94 9.53
N VAL A 57 4.56 -8.01 8.61
CA VAL A 57 4.68 -7.51 7.24
C VAL A 57 3.38 -6.82 6.83
N ILE A 58 3.52 -5.67 6.19
CA ILE A 58 2.42 -4.91 5.61
C ILE A 58 2.53 -4.93 4.09
N PHE A 59 1.42 -5.22 3.41
CA PHE A 59 1.24 -5.01 1.98
C PHE A 59 0.17 -3.94 1.79
N ALA A 60 0.50 -2.86 1.11
CA ALA A 60 -0.39 -1.72 0.94
C ALA A 60 -0.58 -1.33 -0.52
N CYS A 61 -1.80 -1.00 -0.90
CA CYS A 61 -2.18 -0.44 -2.19
C CYS A 61 -3.24 0.64 -1.96
N GLY A 62 -3.08 1.78 -2.61
CA GLY A 62 -4.05 2.87 -2.51
C GLY A 62 -3.45 4.26 -2.77
N PRO A 63 -4.15 5.33 -2.40
CA PRO A 63 -3.70 6.70 -2.64
C PRO A 63 -2.35 7.02 -1.97
N THR A 64 -1.53 7.83 -2.63
CA THR A 64 -0.20 8.24 -2.14
C THR A 64 -0.19 8.76 -0.69
N PRO A 65 -1.14 9.57 -0.23
CA PRO A 65 -1.18 10.01 1.17
C PRO A 65 -1.31 8.84 2.15
N MET A 66 -2.11 7.82 1.82
CA MET A 66 -2.27 6.62 2.63
C MET A 66 -0.97 5.80 2.66
N LEU A 67 -0.34 5.60 1.49
CA LEU A 67 0.93 4.86 1.39
C LEU A 67 2.05 5.55 2.17
N ARG A 68 2.11 6.89 2.12
CA ARG A 68 3.07 7.69 2.91
C ARG A 68 2.86 7.48 4.41
N ALA A 69 1.65 7.59 4.89
CA ALA A 69 1.32 7.41 6.29
C ALA A 69 1.60 5.98 6.78
N LEU A 70 1.31 4.96 5.97
CA LEU A 70 1.66 3.56 6.27
C LEU A 70 3.17 3.32 6.27
N LYS A 71 3.92 3.96 5.37
CA LYS A 71 5.38 3.91 5.36
C LYS A 71 5.99 4.48 6.64
N GLU A 72 5.50 5.63 7.12
CA GLU A 72 5.92 6.25 8.37
C GLU A 72 5.58 5.35 9.58
N TYR A 73 4.35 4.86 9.66
CA TYR A 73 3.91 3.92 10.68
C TYR A 73 4.77 2.65 10.73
N ALA A 74 5.04 2.05 9.56
CA ALA A 74 5.88 0.85 9.48
C ALA A 74 7.32 1.11 9.92
N ALA A 75 7.88 2.29 9.59
CA ALA A 75 9.21 2.68 10.03
C ALA A 75 9.28 2.87 11.55
N GLU A 76 8.29 3.53 12.16
CA GLU A 76 8.20 3.72 13.62
C GLU A 76 8.09 2.38 14.37
N LYS A 77 7.35 1.43 13.82
CA LYS A 77 7.12 0.10 14.40
C LYS A 77 8.16 -0.94 13.99
N ASN A 78 9.11 -0.58 13.13
CA ASN A 78 10.11 -1.47 12.55
C ASN A 78 9.48 -2.68 11.83
N ILE A 79 8.41 -2.44 11.07
CA ILE A 79 7.66 -3.43 10.31
C ILE A 79 8.08 -3.36 8.84
N THR A 80 8.28 -4.52 8.20
CA THR A 80 8.52 -4.59 6.76
C THR A 80 7.25 -4.18 6.00
N CYS A 81 7.34 -3.16 5.15
CA CYS A 81 6.20 -2.65 4.38
C CYS A 81 6.48 -2.65 2.89
N TRP A 82 5.64 -3.37 2.15
CA TRP A 82 5.61 -3.39 0.69
C TRP A 82 4.45 -2.54 0.20
N ILE A 83 4.72 -1.67 -0.77
CA ILE A 83 3.73 -0.76 -1.34
C ILE A 83 3.57 -1.00 -2.83
N SER A 84 2.33 -1.07 -3.29
CA SER A 84 2.00 -1.11 -4.71
C SER A 84 1.74 0.30 -5.20
N MET A 85 2.58 0.74 -6.14
CA MET A 85 2.49 2.06 -6.75
C MET A 85 1.63 2.03 -8.00
N GLU A 86 0.84 3.08 -8.20
CA GLU A 86 0.06 3.29 -9.41
C GLU A 86 0.53 4.56 -10.10
N GLU A 87 0.86 4.43 -11.40
CA GLU A 87 1.26 5.55 -12.24
C GLU A 87 0.66 5.41 -13.64
N ARG A 88 0.49 6.52 -14.32
CA ARG A 88 0.05 6.52 -15.72
C ARG A 88 1.13 5.91 -16.60
N MET A 89 0.77 4.84 -17.30
CA MET A 89 1.67 4.13 -18.18
C MET A 89 1.42 4.47 -19.65
N ALA A 90 2.48 4.81 -20.37
CA ALA A 90 2.40 4.99 -21.82
C ALA A 90 2.93 3.74 -22.55
N CYS A 91 4.20 3.38 -22.38
CA CYS A 91 4.79 2.24 -23.11
C CYS A 91 4.60 0.88 -22.41
N GLY A 92 4.50 0.83 -21.10
CA GLY A 92 4.41 -0.41 -20.30
C GLY A 92 5.69 -1.27 -20.26
N ILE A 93 6.76 -0.87 -20.96
CA ILE A 93 8.00 -1.66 -21.12
C ILE A 93 9.24 -0.98 -20.52
N GLY A 94 9.06 0.17 -19.86
CA GLY A 94 10.15 0.92 -19.22
C GLY A 94 10.99 1.80 -20.13
N ALA A 95 10.56 2.08 -21.36
CA ALA A 95 11.32 2.88 -22.32
C ALA A 95 11.03 4.39 -22.26
N CYS A 96 9.77 4.79 -22.01
CA CYS A 96 9.34 6.20 -22.14
C CYS A 96 9.51 7.06 -20.88
N LEU A 97 9.82 6.46 -19.75
CA LEU A 97 9.93 7.13 -18.43
C LEU A 97 8.63 7.85 -17.97
N GLY A 98 7.46 7.47 -18.52
CA GLY A 98 6.17 8.08 -18.19
C GLY A 98 5.63 7.69 -16.81
N CYS A 99 6.00 6.52 -16.29
CA CYS A 99 5.50 5.96 -15.03
C CYS A 99 6.59 5.90 -13.95
N VAL A 100 7.44 6.91 -13.83
CA VAL A 100 8.54 6.92 -12.87
C VAL A 100 8.08 7.39 -11.49
N CYS A 101 8.55 6.72 -10.45
CA CYS A 101 8.50 7.18 -9.08
C CYS A 101 9.90 7.48 -8.56
N LYS A 102 10.01 8.39 -7.60
CA LYS A 102 11.32 8.72 -6.99
C LYS A 102 11.84 7.54 -6.17
N SER A 103 13.14 7.31 -6.24
CA SER A 103 13.81 6.25 -5.48
C SER A 103 15.09 6.74 -4.81
N LYS A 104 15.58 5.98 -3.84
CA LYS A 104 16.87 6.26 -3.19
C LYS A 104 18.05 5.88 -4.09
N GLU A 105 17.88 4.87 -4.94
CA GLU A 105 18.91 4.39 -5.86
C GLU A 105 18.84 5.10 -7.20
N ILE A 106 19.99 5.20 -7.87
CA ILE A 106 20.10 5.73 -9.24
C ILE A 106 19.72 4.61 -10.21
N ASP A 107 18.75 4.88 -11.08
CA ASP A 107 18.36 3.96 -12.14
C ASP A 107 19.42 3.95 -13.25
N ALA A 108 19.89 2.76 -13.63
CA ALA A 108 20.94 2.58 -14.64
C ALA A 108 20.53 3.03 -16.05
N HIS A 109 19.23 3.16 -16.33
CA HIS A 109 18.72 3.59 -17.64
C HIS A 109 18.60 5.12 -17.74
N SER A 110 18.00 5.74 -16.74
CA SER A 110 17.74 7.19 -16.72
C SER A 110 18.85 8.01 -16.06
N LEU A 111 19.75 7.36 -15.31
CA LEU A 111 20.85 7.94 -14.55
C LEU A 111 20.42 8.97 -13.48
N VAL A 112 19.17 8.84 -13.02
CA VAL A 112 18.59 9.66 -11.94
C VAL A 112 17.95 8.77 -10.90
N HIS A 113 17.60 9.35 -9.74
CA HIS A 113 16.93 8.67 -8.63
C HIS A 113 15.45 8.40 -8.95
N ASN A 114 15.19 7.40 -9.78
CA ASN A 114 13.84 6.96 -10.09
C ASN A 114 13.76 5.46 -10.38
N LYS A 115 12.55 4.91 -10.25
CA LYS A 115 12.18 3.54 -10.69
C LYS A 115 10.95 3.63 -11.59
N ARG A 116 10.86 2.74 -12.54
CA ARG A 116 9.74 2.67 -13.49
C ARG A 116 8.71 1.68 -12.97
N VAL A 117 7.53 2.17 -12.63
CA VAL A 117 6.47 1.32 -12.07
C VAL A 117 6.11 0.16 -13.00
N CYS A 118 6.11 0.36 -14.32
CA CYS A 118 5.78 -0.67 -15.30
C CYS A 118 6.83 -1.78 -15.45
N LYS A 119 8.11 -1.51 -15.12
CA LYS A 119 9.20 -2.47 -15.34
C LYS A 119 9.84 -2.94 -14.03
N ASP A 120 10.11 -2.01 -13.11
CA ASP A 120 10.85 -2.26 -11.88
C ASP A 120 9.89 -2.61 -10.72
N GLY A 121 8.58 -2.28 -10.86
CA GLY A 121 7.51 -2.52 -9.92
C GLY A 121 6.41 -3.45 -10.48
N PRO A 122 5.16 -3.25 -10.10
CA PRO A 122 4.60 -2.11 -9.35
C PRO A 122 4.83 -2.14 -7.84
N VAL A 123 5.27 -3.25 -7.28
CA VAL A 123 5.45 -3.43 -5.83
C VAL A 123 6.91 -3.16 -5.45
N PHE A 124 7.08 -2.26 -4.48
CA PHE A 124 8.38 -1.85 -3.96
C PHE A 124 8.43 -1.97 -2.45
N LEU A 125 9.60 -2.20 -1.90
CA LEU A 125 9.82 -2.03 -0.48
C LEU A 125 9.67 -0.52 -0.13
N SER A 126 8.92 -0.20 0.89
CA SER A 126 8.61 1.21 1.25
C SER A 126 9.86 2.06 1.50
N THR A 127 10.98 1.43 1.85
CA THR A 127 12.27 2.09 2.06
C THR A 127 13.02 2.44 0.77
N GLU A 128 12.66 1.84 -0.38
CA GLU A 128 13.33 2.06 -1.66
C GLU A 128 12.80 3.28 -2.42
N VAL A 129 11.54 3.64 -2.19
CA VAL A 129 10.86 4.72 -2.91
C VAL A 129 10.54 5.91 -2.00
N GLU A 130 10.50 7.09 -2.60
CA GLU A 130 10.07 8.33 -1.94
C GLU A 130 8.62 8.62 -2.31
N LEU A 131 7.83 8.94 -1.30
CA LEU A 131 6.39 9.23 -1.46
C LEU A 131 6.08 10.67 -1.08
#